data_4003ccd22b885623bab396d411b193db
#
_entry.id   4003ccd22b885623bab396d411b193db
#
_cell.length_a   1.000
_cell.length_b   1.000
_cell.length_c   1.000
_cell.angle_alpha   90.00
_cell.angle_beta   90.00
_cell.angle_gamma   90.00
#
_symmetry.space_group_name_H-M   'P 1'
#
loop_
_entity.id
_entity.type
_entity.pdbx_description
1 polymer ?
#
loop_
_entity_poly.entity_id
_entity_poly.type
_entity_poly.pdbx_seq_one_letter_code
_entity_poly.pdbx_strand_id
1 'polypeptide(L)'
;MKIHEYQAKDILAKYGVAVPRGEVANTVEEAVDVAKKLFAAGAKGVVVKAQIHAGGRGKGGGVKVAKTLQEAEEYSKKILGMQLITHQTGPQGQKVQRLLIEETAPIERELYLGVVLDRASSKMVFMASQAGGMEIEEVAAKDPKAIHKEFIDPAVGFQPYQARKLAFALGLKPTQINQAVQFMTGLFKCCVDTDATLMEINPFITTTDDRLIALDCKINFDDNAMFRHKDLKELRDVAEEDPLEVEASKYALNYIKLDGNIACMVNGAGLAMATMDIIQYAGGMPANFLDVGGGANQQQIEHAFEILLSDKNVKAVFINIFGGILRVDTLAQGVVEAAKKTNVKVPIILRLEGTNVEQGRKILKDSGLNFLIGETMKDAAEITVKAAKG
;
A
#
# COMPACT_ATOMS: atom_id res chain seq x y z
N MET A 1 0.61 -5.74 3.11
CA MET A 1 0.08 -4.95 4.27
C MET A 1 1.04 -3.82 4.57
N LYS A 2 0.53 -2.58 4.74
CA LYS A 2 1.31 -1.40 5.16
C LYS A 2 1.17 -1.21 6.66
N ILE A 3 2.17 -0.56 7.29
CA ILE A 3 2.13 -0.18 8.71
C ILE A 3 2.57 1.26 8.89
N HIS A 4 2.26 1.85 10.04
CA HIS A 4 2.69 3.21 10.40
C HIS A 4 4.20 3.28 10.65
N GLU A 5 4.76 4.49 10.53
CA GLU A 5 6.18 4.77 10.77
C GLU A 5 6.63 4.35 12.18
N TYR A 6 5.84 4.65 13.23
CA TYR A 6 6.20 4.27 14.59
C TYR A 6 6.28 2.75 14.76
N GLN A 7 5.35 1.98 14.17
CA GLN A 7 5.37 0.52 14.19
C GLN A 7 6.60 -0.04 13.45
N ALA A 8 6.91 0.56 12.30
CA ALA A 8 8.09 0.19 11.53
C ALA A 8 9.39 0.43 12.32
N LYS A 9 9.51 1.56 13.02
CA LYS A 9 10.65 1.87 13.89
C LYS A 9 10.78 0.91 15.06
N ASP A 10 9.66 0.55 15.70
CA ASP A 10 9.65 -0.43 16.80
C ASP A 10 10.15 -1.82 16.33
N ILE A 11 9.79 -2.21 15.10
CA ILE A 11 10.30 -3.45 14.51
C ILE A 11 11.78 -3.32 14.23
N LEU A 12 12.22 -2.26 13.54
CA LEU A 12 13.63 -2.04 13.17
C LEU A 12 14.55 -2.00 14.39
N ALA A 13 14.13 -1.38 15.48
CA ALA A 13 14.91 -1.33 16.72
C ALA A 13 15.21 -2.72 17.28
N LYS A 14 14.30 -3.69 17.15
CA LYS A 14 14.51 -5.09 17.58
C LYS A 14 15.63 -5.79 16.79
N TYR A 15 15.92 -5.30 15.58
CA TYR A 15 17.01 -5.79 14.73
C TYR A 15 18.30 -4.99 14.82
N GLY A 16 18.38 -4.08 15.80
CA GLY A 16 19.57 -3.25 16.03
C GLY A 16 19.75 -2.10 15.04
N VAL A 17 18.70 -1.76 14.28
CA VAL A 17 18.68 -0.57 13.42
C VAL A 17 18.37 0.65 14.28
N ALA A 18 19.29 1.62 14.29
CA ALA A 18 19.14 2.81 15.11
C ALA A 18 18.01 3.71 14.59
N VAL A 19 17.11 4.10 15.49
CA VAL A 19 15.99 5.01 15.27
C VAL A 19 15.99 6.11 16.34
N PRO A 20 15.37 7.28 16.11
CA PRO A 20 15.18 8.30 17.15
C PRO A 20 14.34 7.75 18.30
N ARG A 21 14.61 8.22 19.53
CA ARG A 21 13.73 7.91 20.67
C ARG A 21 12.41 8.66 20.50
N GLY A 22 11.29 7.95 20.73
CA GLY A 22 9.97 8.52 20.58
C GLY A 22 8.88 7.54 20.95
N GLU A 23 7.67 8.03 21.09
CA GLU A 23 6.47 7.23 21.38
C GLU A 23 5.29 7.75 20.55
N VAL A 24 4.34 6.86 20.23
CA VAL A 24 3.07 7.23 19.61
C VAL A 24 2.14 7.87 20.63
N ALA A 25 1.33 8.83 20.18
CA ALA A 25 0.30 9.50 20.98
C ALA A 25 -1.02 9.56 20.20
N ASN A 26 -2.12 9.22 20.86
CA ASN A 26 -3.46 9.24 20.31
C ASN A 26 -4.26 10.48 20.75
N THR A 27 -3.76 11.19 21.78
CA THR A 27 -4.32 12.45 22.28
C THR A 27 -3.24 13.52 22.38
N VAL A 28 -3.66 14.76 22.52
CA VAL A 28 -2.73 15.89 22.73
C VAL A 28 -2.03 15.76 24.07
N GLU A 29 -2.72 15.31 25.10
CA GLU A 29 -2.18 15.10 26.43
C GLU A 29 -1.07 14.05 26.42
N GLU A 30 -1.29 12.90 25.75
CA GLU A 30 -0.25 11.88 25.55
C GLU A 30 0.96 12.44 24.80
N ALA A 31 0.73 13.24 23.74
CA ALA A 31 1.81 13.86 22.98
C ALA A 31 2.67 14.82 23.82
N VAL A 32 2.02 15.60 24.69
CA VAL A 32 2.71 16.50 25.63
C VAL A 32 3.50 15.71 26.67
N ASP A 33 2.96 14.61 27.18
CA ASP A 33 3.65 13.77 28.16
C ASP A 33 4.89 13.09 27.55
N VAL A 34 4.80 12.60 26.30
CA VAL A 34 5.97 12.08 25.59
C VAL A 34 7.01 13.17 25.36
N ALA A 35 6.60 14.36 24.89
CA ALA A 35 7.51 15.48 24.70
C ALA A 35 8.23 15.85 26.00
N LYS A 36 7.50 15.89 27.13
CA LYS A 36 8.05 16.18 28.46
C LYS A 36 9.11 15.16 28.89
N LYS A 37 8.84 13.86 28.67
CA LYS A 37 9.81 12.78 28.92
C LYS A 37 11.08 12.97 28.09
N LEU A 38 10.93 13.26 26.78
CA LEU A 38 12.07 13.46 25.88
C LEU A 38 12.92 14.67 26.27
N PHE A 39 12.31 15.82 26.60
CA PHE A 39 13.03 17.00 27.09
C PHE A 39 13.75 16.72 28.43
N ALA A 40 13.10 16.00 29.35
CA ALA A 40 13.71 15.59 30.62
C ALA A 40 14.90 14.62 30.39
N ALA A 41 14.87 13.83 29.32
CA ALA A 41 15.98 12.95 28.91
C ALA A 41 17.07 13.65 28.08
N GLY A 42 17.03 15.00 27.98
CA GLY A 42 18.04 15.82 27.34
C GLY A 42 17.85 16.09 25.86
N ALA A 43 16.69 15.81 25.28
CA ALA A 43 16.41 16.17 23.90
C ALA A 43 16.43 17.70 23.71
N LYS A 44 17.12 18.18 22.66
CA LYS A 44 17.20 19.62 22.32
C LYS A 44 15.94 20.16 21.65
N GLY A 45 15.06 19.29 21.23
CA GLY A 45 13.77 19.54 20.61
C GLY A 45 13.06 18.23 20.33
N VAL A 46 11.78 18.31 19.99
CA VAL A 46 10.98 17.18 19.57
C VAL A 46 10.36 17.42 18.20
N VAL A 47 10.06 16.36 17.49
CA VAL A 47 9.35 16.40 16.20
C VAL A 47 7.98 15.81 16.40
N VAL A 48 6.94 16.55 16.04
CA VAL A 48 5.55 16.09 16.00
C VAL A 48 5.24 15.63 14.60
N LYS A 49 4.99 14.33 14.42
CA LYS A 49 4.79 13.70 13.08
C LYS A 49 3.41 13.07 13.00
N ALA A 50 2.61 13.49 12.02
CA ALA A 50 1.37 12.81 11.64
C ALA A 50 1.67 11.35 11.25
N GLN A 51 0.84 10.42 11.72
CA GLN A 51 0.93 9.01 11.36
C GLN A 51 -0.19 8.66 10.38
N ILE A 52 0.15 8.61 9.09
CA ILE A 52 -0.70 8.15 7.99
C ILE A 52 0.14 7.28 7.03
N HIS A 53 -0.50 6.41 6.26
CA HIS A 53 0.17 5.53 5.29
C HIS A 53 0.54 6.25 3.97
N ALA A 54 0.96 7.51 4.06
CA ALA A 54 1.35 8.31 2.90
C ALA A 54 2.66 9.05 3.13
N GLY A 55 3.45 9.21 2.08
CA GLY A 55 4.64 10.05 2.02
C GLY A 55 4.30 11.53 1.85
N GLY A 56 5.34 12.39 1.89
CA GLY A 56 5.17 13.82 1.68
C GLY A 56 4.53 14.57 2.85
N ARG A 57 4.40 13.96 4.03
CA ARG A 57 3.76 14.53 5.23
C ARG A 57 4.35 15.88 5.64
N GLY A 58 5.67 16.05 5.50
CA GLY A 58 6.35 17.31 5.81
C GLY A 58 5.87 18.47 4.94
N LYS A 59 5.76 18.25 3.62
CA LYS A 59 5.25 19.23 2.65
C LYS A 59 3.78 19.57 2.90
N GLY A 60 2.97 18.60 3.34
CA GLY A 60 1.58 18.78 3.71
C GLY A 60 1.35 19.44 5.09
N GLY A 61 2.41 19.75 5.83
CA GLY A 61 2.32 20.38 7.16
C GLY A 61 2.12 19.39 8.33
N GLY A 62 2.16 18.09 8.06
CA GLY A 62 2.01 17.01 9.04
C GLY A 62 3.26 16.71 9.86
N VAL A 63 4.36 17.45 9.70
CA VAL A 63 5.60 17.31 10.47
C VAL A 63 6.06 18.68 10.93
N LYS A 64 6.27 18.85 12.26
CA LYS A 64 6.72 20.09 12.88
C LYS A 64 7.75 19.83 13.95
N VAL A 65 8.80 20.66 13.97
CA VAL A 65 9.83 20.66 15.01
C VAL A 65 9.44 21.64 16.10
N ALA A 66 9.38 21.18 17.34
CA ALA A 66 9.10 21.96 18.54
C ALA A 66 10.36 22.04 19.40
N LYS A 67 10.72 23.25 19.81
CA LYS A 67 11.85 23.53 20.71
C LYS A 67 11.43 23.66 22.17
N THR A 68 10.14 23.80 22.40
CA THR A 68 9.54 23.93 23.72
C THR A 68 8.34 23.01 23.88
N LEU A 69 7.97 22.73 25.12
CA LEU A 69 6.78 21.94 25.43
C LEU A 69 5.50 22.62 24.93
N GLN A 70 5.43 23.94 24.99
CA GLN A 70 4.29 24.73 24.52
C GLN A 70 4.14 24.60 22.99
N GLU A 71 5.24 24.68 22.25
CA GLU A 71 5.21 24.45 20.80
C GLU A 71 4.77 23.02 20.45
N ALA A 72 5.24 22.03 21.21
CA ALA A 72 4.85 20.63 21.02
C ALA A 72 3.34 20.44 21.21
N GLU A 73 2.75 21.07 22.23
CA GLU A 73 1.30 21.07 22.48
C GLU A 73 0.54 21.76 21.34
N GLU A 74 0.98 22.95 20.92
CA GLU A 74 0.35 23.71 19.85
C GLU A 74 0.35 22.92 18.52
N TYR A 75 1.49 22.32 18.14
CA TYR A 75 1.59 21.52 16.93
C TYR A 75 0.79 20.22 17.02
N SER A 76 0.74 19.59 18.18
CA SER A 76 -0.10 18.41 18.40
C SER A 76 -1.58 18.72 18.21
N LYS A 77 -2.07 19.85 18.76
CA LYS A 77 -3.45 20.34 18.55
C LYS A 77 -3.78 20.63 17.09
N LYS A 78 -2.81 21.14 16.33
CA LYS A 78 -2.99 21.48 14.92
C LYS A 78 -2.98 20.26 14.01
N ILE A 79 -2.14 19.25 14.31
CA ILE A 79 -1.89 18.11 13.43
C ILE A 79 -2.85 16.96 13.75
N LEU A 80 -3.14 16.68 15.01
CA LEU A 80 -4.08 15.63 15.38
C LEU A 80 -5.49 15.99 14.91
N GLY A 81 -6.11 15.08 14.17
CA GLY A 81 -7.45 15.26 13.60
C GLY A 81 -7.51 16.07 12.30
N MET A 82 -6.39 16.65 11.83
CA MET A 82 -6.37 17.35 10.56
C MET A 82 -6.58 16.40 9.38
N GLN A 83 -7.14 16.92 8.29
CA GLN A 83 -7.18 16.24 7.00
C GLN A 83 -5.87 16.57 6.28
N LEU A 84 -4.94 15.62 6.27
CA LEU A 84 -3.60 15.82 5.71
C LEU A 84 -3.61 15.48 4.21
N ILE A 85 -3.38 16.48 3.38
CA ILE A 85 -3.30 16.35 1.93
C ILE A 85 -1.83 16.25 1.52
N THR A 86 -1.49 15.18 0.81
CA THR A 86 -0.18 14.96 0.20
C THR A 86 -0.39 14.50 -1.26
N HIS A 87 0.67 14.41 -2.03
CA HIS A 87 0.59 13.88 -3.40
C HIS A 87 0.14 12.39 -3.44
N GLN A 88 0.27 11.65 -2.32
CA GLN A 88 -0.13 10.24 -2.23
C GLN A 88 -1.54 10.03 -1.68
N THR A 89 -2.10 10.99 -0.91
CA THR A 89 -3.46 10.89 -0.38
C THR A 89 -4.53 11.42 -1.33
N GLY A 90 -4.13 12.07 -2.43
CA GLY A 90 -5.05 12.75 -3.31
C GLY A 90 -5.72 13.99 -2.67
N PRO A 91 -6.67 14.62 -3.38
CA PRO A 91 -7.29 15.88 -2.93
C PRO A 91 -8.19 15.73 -1.70
N GLN A 92 -8.66 14.52 -1.40
CA GLN A 92 -9.48 14.24 -0.23
C GLN A 92 -8.65 14.20 1.05
N GLY A 93 -7.34 13.90 0.94
CA GLY A 93 -6.44 13.76 2.07
C GLY A 93 -6.76 12.55 2.94
N GLN A 94 -5.98 12.40 4.02
CA GLN A 94 -6.16 11.36 5.03
C GLN A 94 -6.27 12.00 6.42
N LYS A 95 -7.21 11.54 7.23
CA LYS A 95 -7.40 12.06 8.59
C LYS A 95 -6.29 11.55 9.51
N VAL A 96 -5.60 12.46 10.18
CA VAL A 96 -4.55 12.12 11.15
C VAL A 96 -5.21 11.66 12.46
N GLN A 97 -5.09 10.39 12.79
CA GLN A 97 -5.68 9.81 14.00
C GLN A 97 -4.68 9.68 15.14
N ARG A 98 -3.39 9.72 14.87
CA ARG A 98 -2.32 9.59 15.86
C ARG A 98 -1.07 10.35 15.44
N LEU A 99 -0.25 10.67 16.43
CA LEU A 99 1.02 11.36 16.26
C LEU A 99 2.17 10.47 16.72
N LEU A 100 3.34 10.64 16.10
CA LEU A 100 4.60 10.16 16.64
C LEU A 100 5.37 11.37 17.16
N ILE A 101 5.77 11.32 18.43
CA ILE A 101 6.58 12.36 19.05
C ILE A 101 7.98 11.80 19.25
N GLU A 102 8.97 12.38 18.58
CA GLU A 102 10.36 11.91 18.56
C GLU A 102 11.32 13.02 18.96
N GLU A 103 12.49 12.64 19.50
CA GLU A 103 13.59 13.59 19.68
C GLU A 103 14.15 14.08 18.33
N THR A 104 14.63 15.31 18.28
CA THR A 104 15.36 15.83 17.13
C THR A 104 16.74 15.18 17.04
N ALA A 105 17.19 14.87 15.82
CA ALA A 105 18.56 14.40 15.54
C ALA A 105 19.41 15.55 14.97
N PRO A 106 20.71 15.63 15.31
CA PRO A 106 21.63 16.61 14.75
C PRO A 106 22.08 16.17 13.34
N ILE A 107 21.22 16.38 12.33
CA ILE A 107 21.40 15.92 10.96
C ILE A 107 22.64 16.60 10.35
N GLU A 108 23.56 15.80 9.77
CA GLU A 108 24.67 16.26 8.94
C GLU A 108 24.35 16.09 7.45
N ARG A 109 23.85 14.88 7.06
CA ARG A 109 23.45 14.56 5.69
C ARG A 109 22.20 13.72 5.68
N GLU A 110 21.38 13.92 4.67
CA GLU A 110 20.22 13.09 4.37
C GLU A 110 20.54 12.20 3.17
N LEU A 111 20.35 10.91 3.32
CA LEU A 111 20.65 9.85 2.36
C LEU A 111 19.39 9.00 2.17
N TYR A 112 19.41 8.17 1.15
CA TYR A 112 18.37 7.16 0.89
C TYR A 112 18.92 5.76 1.08
N LEU A 113 18.14 4.89 1.69
CA LEU A 113 18.44 3.46 1.79
C LEU A 113 17.14 2.66 1.67
N GLY A 114 17.11 1.64 0.82
CA GLY A 114 15.93 0.79 0.65
C GLY A 114 16.30 -0.66 0.34
N VAL A 115 15.41 -1.56 0.71
CA VAL A 115 15.42 -2.98 0.32
C VAL A 115 14.11 -3.30 -0.35
N VAL A 116 14.18 -3.84 -1.56
CA VAL A 116 13.00 -4.16 -2.36
C VAL A 116 13.19 -5.46 -3.12
N LEU A 117 12.09 -6.15 -3.38
CA LEU A 117 12.09 -7.28 -4.32
C LEU A 117 12.08 -6.74 -5.76
N ASP A 118 13.18 -6.92 -6.47
CA ASP A 118 13.26 -6.63 -7.91
C ASP A 118 12.69 -7.79 -8.71
N ARG A 119 11.53 -7.56 -9.32
CA ARG A 119 10.80 -8.59 -10.08
C ARG A 119 11.53 -9.02 -11.35
N ALA A 120 12.30 -8.11 -11.97
CA ALA A 120 13.01 -8.41 -13.21
C ALA A 120 14.14 -9.43 -12.98
N SER A 121 14.88 -9.29 -11.89
CA SER A 121 15.96 -10.21 -11.50
C SER A 121 15.51 -11.33 -10.56
N SER A 122 14.28 -11.26 -10.02
CA SER A 122 13.76 -12.16 -8.96
C SER A 122 14.68 -12.21 -7.72
N LYS A 123 15.28 -11.07 -7.38
CA LYS A 123 16.22 -10.94 -6.25
C LYS A 123 15.82 -9.78 -5.36
N MET A 124 16.15 -9.91 -4.08
CA MET A 124 16.16 -8.75 -3.19
C MET A 124 17.31 -7.83 -3.60
N VAL A 125 17.05 -6.52 -3.58
CA VAL A 125 18.01 -5.49 -3.97
C VAL A 125 18.09 -4.45 -2.88
N PHE A 126 19.29 -4.20 -2.39
CA PHE A 126 19.58 -2.98 -1.66
C PHE A 126 19.77 -1.83 -2.64
N MET A 127 19.10 -0.72 -2.37
CA MET A 127 19.27 0.55 -3.08
C MET A 127 19.74 1.61 -2.11
N ALA A 128 20.71 2.40 -2.53
CA ALA A 128 21.27 3.50 -1.74
C ALA A 128 21.55 4.71 -2.63
N SER A 129 21.30 5.92 -2.13
CA SER A 129 21.59 7.17 -2.83
C SER A 129 22.06 8.25 -1.86
N GLN A 130 22.92 9.13 -2.35
CA GLN A 130 23.33 10.34 -1.61
C GLN A 130 22.21 11.39 -1.60
N ALA A 131 21.17 11.24 -2.41
CA ALA A 131 19.99 12.11 -2.43
C ALA A 131 18.90 11.50 -1.54
N GLY A 132 18.80 11.96 -0.30
CA GLY A 132 17.75 11.60 0.64
C GLY A 132 16.76 12.72 0.90
N GLY A 133 15.65 12.42 1.61
CA GLY A 133 14.60 13.40 1.92
C GLY A 133 13.74 13.82 0.73
N MET A 134 13.87 13.14 -0.41
CA MET A 134 13.11 13.39 -1.63
C MET A 134 12.64 12.08 -2.26
N GLU A 135 11.70 12.16 -3.22
CA GLU A 135 11.17 10.98 -3.91
C GLU A 135 12.28 10.31 -4.73
N ILE A 136 12.55 9.03 -4.44
CA ILE A 136 13.62 8.28 -5.10
C ILE A 136 13.36 8.06 -6.58
N GLU A 137 12.09 8.02 -6.98
CA GLU A 137 11.64 7.91 -8.36
C GLU A 137 12.05 9.14 -9.18
N GLU A 138 11.99 10.33 -8.58
CA GLU A 138 12.48 11.56 -9.23
C GLU A 138 14.00 11.55 -9.41
N VAL A 139 14.73 11.01 -8.43
CA VAL A 139 16.18 10.82 -8.53
C VAL A 139 16.50 9.84 -9.65
N ALA A 140 15.80 8.69 -9.69
CA ALA A 140 15.97 7.66 -10.71
C ALA A 140 15.69 8.18 -12.13
N ALA A 141 14.66 9.02 -12.28
CA ALA A 141 14.28 9.59 -13.56
C ALA A 141 15.30 10.62 -14.08
N LYS A 142 15.91 11.42 -13.18
CA LYS A 142 16.89 12.43 -13.52
C LYS A 142 18.29 11.87 -13.75
N ASP A 143 18.75 11.01 -12.86
CA ASP A 143 20.05 10.35 -12.91
C ASP A 143 19.96 8.92 -12.34
N PRO A 144 19.73 7.90 -13.19
CA PRO A 144 19.68 6.51 -12.74
C PRO A 144 20.99 6.03 -12.07
N LYS A 145 22.14 6.68 -12.37
CA LYS A 145 23.45 6.31 -11.78
C LYS A 145 23.61 6.82 -10.34
N ALA A 146 22.78 7.78 -9.90
CA ALA A 146 22.76 8.23 -8.52
C ALA A 146 22.21 7.18 -7.55
N ILE A 147 21.61 6.10 -8.08
CA ILE A 147 21.11 4.98 -7.27
C ILE A 147 22.04 3.79 -7.39
N HIS A 148 22.76 3.52 -6.31
CA HIS A 148 23.64 2.36 -6.17
C HIS A 148 22.81 1.14 -5.78
N LYS A 149 23.02 0.02 -6.48
CA LYS A 149 22.27 -1.23 -6.29
C LYS A 149 23.19 -2.39 -5.95
N GLU A 150 22.83 -3.15 -4.94
CA GLU A 150 23.44 -4.44 -4.62
C GLU A 150 22.37 -5.54 -4.67
N PHE A 151 22.52 -6.44 -5.62
CA PHE A 151 21.65 -7.59 -5.77
C PHE A 151 22.07 -8.69 -4.81
N ILE A 152 21.10 -9.25 -4.11
CA ILE A 152 21.36 -10.25 -3.07
C ILE A 152 20.99 -11.62 -3.62
N ASP A 153 21.96 -12.52 -3.60
CA ASP A 153 21.71 -13.91 -3.95
C ASP A 153 20.98 -14.59 -2.79
N PRO A 154 19.79 -15.17 -3.01
CA PRO A 154 19.00 -15.76 -1.94
C PRO A 154 19.67 -16.97 -1.26
N ALA A 155 20.61 -17.65 -1.94
CA ALA A 155 21.34 -18.78 -1.36
C ALA A 155 22.45 -18.33 -0.40
N VAL A 156 22.98 -17.12 -0.57
CA VAL A 156 24.11 -16.58 0.22
C VAL A 156 23.65 -15.52 1.22
N GLY A 157 22.56 -14.82 0.91
CA GLY A 157 22.08 -13.69 1.69
C GLY A 157 22.94 -12.43 1.54
N PHE A 158 22.60 -11.38 2.29
CA PHE A 158 23.33 -10.12 2.28
C PHE A 158 24.67 -10.24 3.03
N GLN A 159 25.75 -9.85 2.34
CA GLN A 159 27.10 -10.02 2.88
C GLN A 159 27.72 -8.69 3.31
N PRO A 160 28.59 -8.69 4.35
CA PRO A 160 29.21 -7.46 4.85
C PRO A 160 29.99 -6.66 3.81
N TYR A 161 30.55 -7.30 2.77
CA TYR A 161 31.25 -6.58 1.70
C TYR A 161 30.29 -5.74 0.84
N GLN A 162 29.05 -6.20 0.64
CA GLN A 162 28.01 -5.46 -0.09
C GLN A 162 27.63 -4.21 0.69
N ALA A 163 27.46 -4.33 2.02
CA ALA A 163 27.21 -3.18 2.88
C ALA A 163 28.37 -2.15 2.82
N ARG A 164 29.63 -2.60 2.85
CA ARG A 164 30.78 -1.68 2.71
C ARG A 164 30.77 -0.98 1.35
N LYS A 165 30.45 -1.71 0.27
CA LYS A 165 30.39 -1.14 -1.07
C LYS A 165 29.34 -0.02 -1.15
N LEU A 166 28.15 -0.24 -0.60
CA LEU A 166 27.11 0.79 -0.49
C LEU A 166 27.53 1.95 0.41
N ALA A 167 28.17 1.67 1.56
CA ALA A 167 28.67 2.70 2.47
C ALA A 167 29.71 3.62 1.81
N PHE A 168 30.62 3.07 1.01
CA PHE A 168 31.56 3.87 0.21
C PHE A 168 30.86 4.67 -0.88
N ALA A 169 29.88 4.08 -1.57
CA ALA A 169 29.09 4.78 -2.59
C ALA A 169 28.29 5.94 -2.00
N LEU A 170 27.80 5.81 -0.76
CA LEU A 170 27.15 6.88 -0.01
C LEU A 170 28.14 7.96 0.49
N GLY A 171 29.46 7.72 0.38
CA GLY A 171 30.51 8.62 0.89
C GLY A 171 30.50 8.73 2.40
N LEU A 172 30.22 7.61 3.11
CA LEU A 172 30.27 7.58 4.57
C LEU A 172 31.72 7.68 5.08
N LYS A 173 31.90 8.31 6.24
CA LYS A 173 33.17 8.44 6.91
C LYS A 173 33.75 7.07 7.34
N PRO A 174 35.07 6.89 7.44
CA PRO A 174 35.64 5.62 7.91
C PRO A 174 35.08 5.14 9.26
N THR A 175 34.77 6.07 10.18
CA THR A 175 34.17 5.80 11.49
C THR A 175 32.74 5.25 11.39
N GLN A 176 32.04 5.52 10.28
CA GLN A 176 30.65 5.13 10.04
C GLN A 176 30.53 3.79 9.29
N ILE A 177 31.60 3.27 8.66
CA ILE A 177 31.54 2.08 7.80
C ILE A 177 31.04 0.85 8.57
N ASN A 178 31.59 0.59 9.77
CA ASN A 178 31.17 -0.56 10.56
C ASN A 178 29.73 -0.43 11.08
N GLN A 179 29.30 0.79 11.43
CA GLN A 179 27.92 1.07 11.79
C GLN A 179 26.99 0.79 10.59
N ALA A 180 27.37 1.22 9.37
CA ALA A 180 26.62 0.97 8.16
C ALA A 180 26.48 -0.53 7.88
N VAL A 181 27.54 -1.32 8.09
CA VAL A 181 27.48 -2.78 7.95
C VAL A 181 26.48 -3.38 8.93
N GLN A 182 26.52 -2.98 10.21
CA GLN A 182 25.57 -3.46 11.22
C GLN A 182 24.14 -3.04 10.89
N PHE A 183 23.93 -1.76 10.54
CA PHE A 183 22.64 -1.20 10.18
C PHE A 183 22.00 -1.94 8.99
N MET A 184 22.75 -2.07 7.88
CA MET A 184 22.25 -2.73 6.67
C MET A 184 22.02 -4.23 6.87
N THR A 185 22.87 -4.89 7.67
CA THR A 185 22.66 -6.30 8.01
C THR A 185 21.40 -6.49 8.86
N GLY A 186 21.17 -5.61 9.85
CA GLY A 186 19.96 -5.62 10.67
C GLY A 186 18.71 -5.35 9.83
N LEU A 187 18.78 -4.36 8.92
CA LEU A 187 17.67 -4.04 8.01
C LEU A 187 17.33 -5.21 7.10
N PHE A 188 18.33 -5.86 6.50
CA PHE A 188 18.11 -7.03 5.65
C PHE A 188 17.55 -8.21 6.42
N LYS A 189 18.09 -8.48 7.62
CA LYS A 189 17.56 -9.53 8.49
C LYS A 189 16.11 -9.28 8.85
N CYS A 190 15.75 -8.05 9.21
CA CYS A 190 14.38 -7.65 9.46
C CYS A 190 13.50 -7.92 8.23
N CYS A 191 13.96 -7.53 7.04
CA CYS A 191 13.23 -7.73 5.79
C CYS A 191 12.89 -9.21 5.55
N VAL A 192 13.87 -10.10 5.71
CA VAL A 192 13.69 -11.54 5.48
C VAL A 192 12.82 -12.17 6.57
N ASP A 193 13.10 -11.88 7.84
CA ASP A 193 12.40 -12.48 8.97
C ASP A 193 10.91 -12.07 9.05
N THR A 194 10.54 -10.94 8.45
CA THR A 194 9.17 -10.41 8.48
C THR A 194 8.44 -10.54 7.14
N ASP A 195 9.04 -11.16 6.14
CA ASP A 195 8.52 -11.22 4.77
C ASP A 195 8.15 -9.83 4.22
N ALA A 196 9.00 -8.83 4.47
CA ALA A 196 8.77 -7.51 3.91
C ALA A 196 9.09 -7.49 2.40
N THR A 197 8.21 -6.89 1.62
CA THR A 197 8.39 -6.67 0.17
C THR A 197 9.08 -5.35 -0.13
N LEU A 198 9.02 -4.42 0.81
CA LEU A 198 9.67 -3.11 0.77
C LEU A 198 10.05 -2.70 2.18
N MET A 199 11.29 -2.28 2.36
CA MET A 199 11.75 -1.48 3.47
C MET A 199 12.45 -0.25 2.92
N GLU A 200 11.99 0.93 3.28
CA GLU A 200 12.52 2.21 2.82
C GLU A 200 12.85 3.09 4.02
N ILE A 201 14.07 3.60 4.03
CA ILE A 201 14.57 4.56 5.00
C ILE A 201 14.84 5.87 4.24
N ASN A 202 13.95 6.84 4.41
CA ASN A 202 14.05 8.10 3.66
C ASN A 202 13.51 9.30 4.46
N PRO A 203 14.43 10.08 5.12
CA PRO A 203 15.88 9.95 4.98
C PRO A 203 16.53 8.92 5.94
N PHE A 204 17.58 8.28 5.45
CA PHE A 204 18.63 7.68 6.21
C PHE A 204 19.66 8.78 6.49
N ILE A 205 19.98 9.06 7.74
CA ILE A 205 20.81 10.22 8.07
C ILE A 205 22.15 9.84 8.66
N THR A 206 23.16 10.68 8.35
CA THR A 206 24.36 10.82 9.18
C THR A 206 24.15 11.99 10.13
N THR A 207 24.70 11.88 11.34
CA THR A 207 24.61 12.94 12.35
C THR A 207 25.97 13.59 12.57
N THR A 208 25.97 14.82 13.11
CA THR A 208 27.22 15.54 13.44
C THR A 208 28.05 14.87 14.54
N ASP A 209 27.46 13.94 15.29
CA ASP A 209 28.09 13.07 16.28
C ASP A 209 28.39 11.66 15.73
N ASP A 210 28.52 11.53 14.41
CA ASP A 210 28.94 10.35 13.65
C ASP A 210 28.01 9.11 13.79
N ARG A 211 26.74 9.27 14.18
CA ARG A 211 25.76 8.18 14.19
C ARG A 211 25.06 8.05 12.84
N LEU A 212 24.56 6.84 12.57
CA LEU A 212 23.67 6.52 11.45
C LEU A 212 22.27 6.20 12.00
N ILE A 213 21.22 6.86 11.49
CA ILE A 213 19.87 6.75 12.04
C ILE A 213 18.83 6.64 10.91
N ALA A 214 17.83 5.78 11.08
CA ALA A 214 16.61 5.77 10.28
C ALA A 214 15.67 6.88 10.80
N LEU A 215 15.67 8.04 10.14
CA LEU A 215 14.87 9.18 10.59
C LEU A 215 13.40 9.04 10.21
N ASP A 216 13.14 8.47 9.04
CA ASP A 216 11.80 8.04 8.61
C ASP A 216 11.92 6.66 7.98
N CYS A 217 10.90 5.83 8.14
CA CYS A 217 10.88 4.50 7.55
C CYS A 217 9.47 4.07 7.14
N LYS A 218 9.44 3.27 6.08
CA LYS A 218 8.25 2.65 5.53
C LYS A 218 8.50 1.16 5.34
N ILE A 219 7.59 0.35 5.82
CA ILE A 219 7.63 -1.11 5.64
C ILE A 219 6.31 -1.58 5.02
N ASN A 220 6.43 -2.40 3.98
CA ASN A 220 5.31 -3.15 3.42
C ASN A 220 5.61 -4.64 3.57
N PHE A 221 4.68 -5.39 4.09
CA PHE A 221 4.76 -6.85 4.21
C PHE A 221 4.05 -7.55 3.06
N ASP A 222 4.45 -8.79 2.77
CA ASP A 222 3.73 -9.66 1.86
C ASP A 222 2.44 -10.16 2.52
N ASP A 223 1.30 -9.80 1.96
CA ASP A 223 -0.02 -10.23 2.47
C ASP A 223 -0.16 -11.75 2.46
N ASN A 224 0.49 -12.43 1.50
CA ASN A 224 0.47 -13.88 1.41
C ASN A 224 1.26 -14.57 2.54
N ALA A 225 2.13 -13.85 3.23
CA ALA A 225 2.91 -14.37 4.35
C ALA A 225 2.26 -14.12 5.73
N MET A 226 1.22 -13.29 5.81
CA MET A 226 0.61 -12.88 7.08
C MET A 226 -0.01 -14.03 7.89
N PHE A 227 -0.25 -15.19 7.29
CA PHE A 227 -0.70 -16.37 8.03
C PHE A 227 0.33 -16.88 9.04
N ARG A 228 1.62 -16.64 8.82
CA ARG A 228 2.73 -17.02 9.71
C ARG A 228 3.22 -15.88 10.61
N HIS A 229 2.75 -14.64 10.40
CA HIS A 229 3.08 -13.43 11.16
C HIS A 229 1.84 -12.85 11.84
N LYS A 230 1.30 -13.59 12.83
CA LYS A 230 0.07 -13.17 13.53
C LYS A 230 0.25 -11.85 14.29
N ASP A 231 1.42 -11.64 14.88
CA ASP A 231 1.81 -10.43 15.60
C ASP A 231 1.89 -9.21 14.66
N LEU A 232 2.44 -9.39 13.47
CA LEU A 232 2.48 -8.31 12.48
C LEU A 232 1.09 -8.00 11.92
N LYS A 233 0.24 -9.00 11.75
CA LYS A 233 -1.14 -8.81 11.27
C LYS A 233 -1.97 -7.91 12.19
N GLU A 234 -1.70 -7.92 13.49
CA GLU A 234 -2.36 -7.04 14.48
C GLU A 234 -1.99 -5.56 14.31
N LEU A 235 -0.91 -5.26 13.58
CA LEU A 235 -0.49 -3.90 13.29
C LEU A 235 -1.29 -3.23 12.15
N ARG A 236 -2.17 -3.98 11.48
CA ARG A 236 -3.00 -3.48 10.38
C ARG A 236 -3.91 -2.36 10.87
N ASP A 237 -3.88 -1.23 10.21
CA ASP A 237 -4.82 -0.12 10.46
C ASP A 237 -5.82 0.00 9.31
N VAL A 238 -7.00 -0.55 9.52
CA VAL A 238 -8.09 -0.53 8.52
C VAL A 238 -8.62 0.87 8.21
N ALA A 239 -8.38 1.86 9.08
CA ALA A 239 -8.76 3.24 8.83
C ALA A 239 -7.88 3.94 7.79
N GLU A 240 -6.74 3.34 7.46
CA GLU A 240 -5.80 3.80 6.44
C GLU A 240 -6.00 3.11 5.07
N GLU A 241 -6.95 2.17 4.98
CA GLU A 241 -7.25 1.41 3.77
C GLU A 241 -8.54 1.91 3.09
N ASP A 242 -8.71 1.61 1.80
CA ASP A 242 -9.97 1.90 1.11
C ASP A 242 -11.11 1.08 1.73
N PRO A 243 -12.25 1.69 2.08
CA PRO A 243 -13.35 0.98 2.73
C PRO A 243 -13.89 -0.21 1.91
N LEU A 244 -13.85 -0.14 0.58
CA LEU A 244 -14.29 -1.23 -0.29
C LEU A 244 -13.29 -2.39 -0.31
N GLU A 245 -11.97 -2.09 -0.24
CA GLU A 245 -10.93 -3.11 -0.10
C GLU A 245 -11.04 -3.81 1.26
N VAL A 246 -11.31 -3.05 2.33
CA VAL A 246 -11.57 -3.62 3.66
C VAL A 246 -12.80 -4.51 3.65
N GLU A 247 -13.90 -4.07 3.03
CA GLU A 247 -15.12 -4.87 2.94
C GLU A 247 -14.89 -6.16 2.14
N ALA A 248 -14.22 -6.07 0.99
CA ALA A 248 -13.87 -7.22 0.16
C ALA A 248 -13.02 -8.26 0.89
N SER A 249 -12.09 -7.79 1.73
CA SER A 249 -11.21 -8.67 2.50
C SER A 249 -11.95 -9.58 3.50
N LYS A 250 -13.14 -9.18 3.97
CA LYS A 250 -13.99 -9.98 4.87
C LYS A 250 -14.52 -11.25 4.21
N TYR A 251 -14.65 -11.22 2.89
CA TYR A 251 -15.19 -12.32 2.07
C TYR A 251 -14.11 -13.06 1.27
N ALA A 252 -12.84 -12.81 1.57
CA ALA A 252 -11.70 -13.36 0.83
C ALA A 252 -11.73 -13.03 -0.68
N LEU A 253 -12.19 -11.84 -1.03
CA LEU A 253 -12.20 -11.30 -2.39
C LEU A 253 -10.96 -10.45 -2.62
N ASN A 254 -10.34 -10.61 -3.79
CA ASN A 254 -9.23 -9.76 -4.20
C ASN A 254 -9.77 -8.53 -4.94
N TYR A 255 -9.93 -7.43 -4.23
CA TYR A 255 -10.43 -6.17 -4.75
C TYR A 255 -9.37 -5.06 -4.62
N ILE A 256 -9.21 -4.26 -5.68
CA ILE A 256 -8.39 -3.05 -5.68
C ILE A 256 -9.22 -1.95 -6.37
N LYS A 257 -9.39 -0.83 -5.69
CA LYS A 257 -10.09 0.33 -6.25
C LYS A 257 -9.20 1.06 -7.25
N LEU A 258 -9.81 1.50 -8.36
CA LEU A 258 -9.19 2.33 -9.40
C LEU A 258 -10.06 3.58 -9.68
N ASP A 259 -9.55 4.50 -10.49
CA ASP A 259 -10.18 5.80 -10.73
C ASP A 259 -11.23 5.83 -11.88
N GLY A 260 -11.54 4.67 -12.44
CA GLY A 260 -12.48 4.59 -13.56
C GLY A 260 -13.95 4.58 -13.18
N ASN A 261 -14.79 4.26 -14.18
CA ASN A 261 -16.25 4.23 -14.04
C ASN A 261 -16.90 2.95 -14.59
N ILE A 262 -16.11 1.96 -15.00
CA ILE A 262 -16.58 0.65 -15.43
C ILE A 262 -16.10 -0.39 -14.40
N ALA A 263 -17.03 -0.92 -13.63
CA ALA A 263 -16.72 -1.96 -12.67
C ALA A 263 -16.48 -3.31 -13.37
N CYS A 264 -15.52 -4.09 -12.85
CA CYS A 264 -15.14 -5.39 -13.39
C CYS A 264 -15.30 -6.48 -12.33
N MET A 265 -15.86 -7.63 -12.73
CA MET A 265 -15.85 -8.86 -11.94
C MET A 265 -15.38 -10.02 -12.82
N VAL A 266 -14.37 -10.74 -12.37
CA VAL A 266 -13.78 -11.88 -13.10
C VAL A 266 -13.45 -13.03 -12.16
N ASN A 267 -13.14 -14.18 -12.72
CA ASN A 267 -12.58 -15.32 -11.98
C ASN A 267 -11.16 -15.65 -12.46
N GLY A 268 -10.19 -15.04 -11.80
CA GLY A 268 -8.76 -15.22 -12.07
C GLY A 268 -8.04 -13.90 -12.40
N ALA A 269 -6.93 -13.66 -11.74
CA ALA A 269 -6.17 -12.41 -11.81
C ALA A 269 -5.69 -12.07 -13.23
N GLY A 270 -5.28 -13.07 -14.02
CA GLY A 270 -4.89 -12.87 -15.42
C GLY A 270 -6.06 -12.40 -16.28
N LEU A 271 -7.26 -12.97 -16.07
CA LEU A 271 -8.47 -12.53 -16.75
C LEU A 271 -8.88 -11.12 -16.33
N ALA A 272 -8.68 -10.76 -15.05
CA ALA A 272 -8.95 -9.41 -14.56
C ALA A 272 -8.09 -8.37 -15.29
N MET A 273 -6.78 -8.60 -15.38
CA MET A 273 -5.88 -7.71 -16.11
C MET A 273 -6.27 -7.59 -17.59
N ALA A 274 -6.50 -8.72 -18.27
CA ALA A 274 -6.94 -8.71 -19.66
C ALA A 274 -8.30 -8.01 -19.87
N THR A 275 -9.21 -8.12 -18.88
CA THR A 275 -10.50 -7.42 -18.92
C THR A 275 -10.33 -5.92 -18.77
N MET A 276 -9.46 -5.47 -17.86
CA MET A 276 -9.14 -4.05 -17.73
C MET A 276 -8.48 -3.49 -18.99
N ASP A 277 -7.54 -4.22 -19.58
CA ASP A 277 -6.87 -3.83 -20.81
C ASP A 277 -7.85 -3.68 -21.98
N ILE A 278 -8.77 -4.63 -22.17
CA ILE A 278 -9.74 -4.56 -23.27
C ILE A 278 -10.75 -3.43 -23.07
N ILE A 279 -11.12 -3.09 -21.81
CA ILE A 279 -11.95 -1.92 -21.51
C ILE A 279 -11.22 -0.64 -21.89
N GLN A 280 -9.94 -0.51 -21.55
CA GLN A 280 -9.14 0.64 -21.94
C GLN A 280 -8.96 0.74 -23.45
N TYR A 281 -8.70 -0.38 -24.11
CA TYR A 281 -8.62 -0.46 -25.56
C TYR A 281 -9.90 0.00 -26.26
N ALA A 282 -11.07 -0.33 -25.68
CA ALA A 282 -12.37 0.14 -26.16
C ALA A 282 -12.68 1.61 -25.79
N GLY A 283 -11.77 2.31 -25.12
CA GLY A 283 -11.89 3.73 -24.73
C GLY A 283 -12.72 3.96 -23.45
N GLY A 284 -12.76 2.97 -22.55
CA GLY A 284 -13.33 3.05 -21.20
C GLY A 284 -12.24 3.11 -20.13
N MET A 285 -12.67 3.29 -18.87
CA MET A 285 -11.77 3.33 -17.71
C MET A 285 -12.27 2.34 -16.63
N PRO A 286 -11.47 1.30 -16.27
CA PRO A 286 -11.84 0.36 -15.23
C PRO A 286 -11.86 1.04 -13.85
N ALA A 287 -12.93 0.77 -13.08
CA ALA A 287 -13.14 1.31 -11.74
C ALA A 287 -12.48 0.47 -10.65
N ASN A 288 -12.15 -0.78 -10.95
CA ASN A 288 -11.55 -1.70 -10.00
C ASN A 288 -10.88 -2.89 -10.69
N PHE A 289 -9.99 -3.53 -9.96
CA PHE A 289 -9.64 -4.94 -10.13
C PHE A 289 -10.50 -5.75 -9.17
N LEU A 290 -11.17 -6.81 -9.61
CA LEU A 290 -11.87 -7.76 -8.73
C LEU A 290 -11.78 -9.17 -9.31
N ASP A 291 -11.07 -10.03 -8.58
CA ASP A 291 -11.01 -11.47 -8.83
C ASP A 291 -11.75 -12.21 -7.72
N VAL A 292 -12.85 -12.86 -8.06
CA VAL A 292 -13.61 -13.68 -7.12
C VAL A 292 -12.99 -15.06 -6.90
N GLY A 293 -11.97 -15.43 -7.68
CA GLY A 293 -11.31 -16.72 -7.62
C GLY A 293 -12.08 -17.85 -8.33
N GLY A 294 -11.36 -18.94 -8.61
CA GLY A 294 -11.94 -20.10 -9.30
C GLY A 294 -12.90 -20.94 -8.44
N GLY A 295 -12.88 -20.77 -7.13
CA GLY A 295 -13.71 -21.53 -6.19
C GLY A 295 -14.81 -20.72 -5.50
N ALA A 296 -15.13 -19.53 -6.01
CA ALA A 296 -16.12 -18.65 -5.40
C ALA A 296 -17.49 -19.33 -5.23
N ASN A 297 -18.05 -19.20 -4.04
CA ASN A 297 -19.42 -19.62 -3.75
C ASN A 297 -20.42 -18.49 -4.03
N GLN A 298 -21.71 -18.80 -3.97
CA GLN A 298 -22.80 -17.85 -4.26
C GLN A 298 -22.74 -16.60 -3.38
N GLN A 299 -22.45 -16.72 -2.08
CA GLN A 299 -22.35 -15.58 -1.16
C GLN A 299 -21.19 -14.64 -1.52
N GLN A 300 -20.05 -15.20 -1.87
CA GLN A 300 -18.89 -14.39 -2.31
C GLN A 300 -19.22 -13.61 -3.58
N ILE A 301 -19.91 -14.23 -4.53
CA ILE A 301 -20.35 -13.57 -5.78
C ILE A 301 -21.34 -12.45 -5.48
N GLU A 302 -22.30 -12.70 -4.58
CA GLU A 302 -23.29 -11.71 -4.14
C GLU A 302 -22.60 -10.48 -3.52
N HIS A 303 -21.72 -10.69 -2.54
CA HIS A 303 -20.97 -9.61 -1.91
C HIS A 303 -20.02 -8.89 -2.87
N ALA A 304 -19.35 -9.63 -3.76
CA ALA A 304 -18.53 -9.03 -4.80
C ALA A 304 -19.35 -8.05 -5.66
N PHE A 305 -20.53 -8.45 -6.06
CA PHE A 305 -21.43 -7.61 -6.85
C PHE A 305 -21.94 -6.40 -6.07
N GLU A 306 -22.32 -6.57 -4.79
CA GLU A 306 -22.72 -5.47 -3.91
C GLU A 306 -21.61 -4.43 -3.73
N ILE A 307 -20.36 -4.87 -3.55
CA ILE A 307 -19.18 -4.01 -3.46
C ILE A 307 -19.02 -3.17 -4.73
N LEU A 308 -19.14 -3.77 -5.92
CA LEU A 308 -19.04 -3.05 -7.19
C LEU A 308 -20.11 -1.94 -7.31
N LEU A 309 -21.33 -2.22 -6.88
CA LEU A 309 -22.46 -1.27 -6.97
C LEU A 309 -22.42 -0.18 -5.88
N SER A 310 -21.65 -0.37 -4.83
CA SER A 310 -21.48 0.65 -3.77
C SER A 310 -20.54 1.78 -4.17
N ASP A 311 -19.73 1.59 -5.21
CA ASP A 311 -18.92 2.67 -5.78
C ASP A 311 -19.79 3.61 -6.62
N LYS A 312 -19.96 4.85 -6.14
CA LYS A 312 -20.79 5.88 -6.77
C LYS A 312 -20.29 6.33 -8.15
N ASN A 313 -19.03 6.07 -8.48
CA ASN A 313 -18.46 6.41 -9.78
C ASN A 313 -18.83 5.41 -10.87
N VAL A 314 -19.29 4.21 -10.50
CA VAL A 314 -19.62 3.13 -11.43
C VAL A 314 -20.86 3.50 -12.25
N LYS A 315 -20.70 3.46 -13.58
CA LYS A 315 -21.75 3.70 -14.57
C LYS A 315 -22.15 2.46 -15.37
N ALA A 316 -21.33 1.42 -15.39
CA ALA A 316 -21.60 0.12 -15.97
C ALA A 316 -20.80 -0.96 -15.26
N VAL A 317 -21.31 -2.20 -15.28
CA VAL A 317 -20.62 -3.37 -14.73
C VAL A 317 -20.31 -4.35 -15.85
N PHE A 318 -19.05 -4.78 -15.96
CA PHE A 318 -18.63 -5.85 -16.86
C PHE A 318 -18.25 -7.09 -16.06
N ILE A 319 -19.04 -8.16 -16.20
CA ILE A 319 -18.79 -9.47 -15.61
C ILE A 319 -18.22 -10.37 -16.70
N ASN A 320 -16.95 -10.73 -16.61
CA ASN A 320 -16.25 -11.55 -17.59
C ASN A 320 -15.77 -12.84 -16.91
N ILE A 321 -16.43 -13.95 -17.22
CA ILE A 321 -16.18 -15.24 -16.60
C ILE A 321 -15.77 -16.28 -17.62
N PHE A 322 -14.66 -16.94 -17.31
CA PHE A 322 -14.26 -18.17 -17.98
C PHE A 322 -14.40 -19.34 -17.00
N GLY A 323 -15.49 -20.08 -17.09
CA GLY A 323 -15.85 -21.15 -16.17
C GLY A 323 -14.99 -22.40 -16.37
N GLY A 324 -14.00 -22.54 -15.51
CA GLY A 324 -13.30 -23.81 -15.28
C GLY A 324 -13.87 -24.47 -14.03
N ILE A 325 -13.24 -24.22 -12.88
CA ILE A 325 -13.71 -24.69 -11.57
C ILE A 325 -14.98 -23.93 -11.15
N LEU A 326 -15.00 -22.59 -11.31
CA LEU A 326 -16.19 -21.79 -11.10
C LEU A 326 -17.23 -22.12 -12.18
N ARG A 327 -18.40 -22.56 -11.75
CA ARG A 327 -19.51 -22.91 -12.65
C ARG A 327 -20.33 -21.66 -12.99
N VAL A 328 -20.68 -21.49 -14.25
CA VAL A 328 -21.41 -20.31 -14.73
C VAL A 328 -22.83 -20.25 -14.18
N ASP A 329 -23.48 -21.39 -13.93
CA ASP A 329 -24.79 -21.43 -13.28
C ASP A 329 -24.76 -20.92 -11.84
N THR A 330 -23.72 -21.25 -11.06
CA THR A 330 -23.51 -20.74 -9.70
C THR A 330 -23.29 -19.22 -9.71
N LEU A 331 -22.48 -18.74 -10.65
CA LEU A 331 -22.26 -17.29 -10.83
C LEU A 331 -23.60 -16.59 -11.18
N ALA A 332 -24.31 -17.10 -12.17
CA ALA A 332 -25.57 -16.50 -12.63
C ALA A 332 -26.58 -16.38 -11.49
N GLN A 333 -26.69 -17.43 -10.65
CA GLN A 333 -27.55 -17.40 -9.47
C GLN A 333 -27.14 -16.30 -8.50
N GLY A 334 -25.85 -16.20 -8.15
CA GLY A 334 -25.33 -15.15 -7.25
C GLY A 334 -25.56 -13.74 -7.78
N VAL A 335 -25.30 -13.50 -9.08
CA VAL A 335 -25.55 -12.20 -9.72
C VAL A 335 -27.05 -11.84 -9.73
N VAL A 336 -27.94 -12.79 -10.04
CA VAL A 336 -29.38 -12.57 -10.02
C VAL A 336 -29.89 -12.24 -8.62
N GLU A 337 -29.46 -12.98 -7.61
CA GLU A 337 -29.85 -12.73 -6.20
C GLU A 337 -29.39 -11.34 -5.75
N ALA A 338 -28.13 -10.99 -6.01
CA ALA A 338 -27.59 -9.68 -5.67
C ALA A 338 -28.31 -8.55 -6.41
N ALA A 339 -28.58 -8.71 -7.72
CA ALA A 339 -29.26 -7.71 -8.52
C ALA A 339 -30.72 -7.48 -8.07
N LYS A 340 -31.42 -8.51 -7.61
CA LYS A 340 -32.77 -8.38 -7.02
C LYS A 340 -32.77 -7.63 -5.70
N LYS A 341 -31.72 -7.81 -4.86
CA LYS A 341 -31.62 -7.16 -3.55
C LYS A 341 -31.23 -5.68 -3.66
N THR A 342 -30.38 -5.33 -4.62
CA THR A 342 -29.69 -4.03 -4.66
C THR A 342 -30.36 -2.97 -5.54
N ASN A 343 -31.51 -3.23 -6.17
CA ASN A 343 -32.19 -2.28 -7.07
C ASN A 343 -31.23 -1.61 -8.07
N VAL A 344 -30.55 -2.43 -8.87
CA VAL A 344 -29.47 -2.02 -9.78
C VAL A 344 -29.97 -0.98 -10.80
N LYS A 345 -29.26 0.15 -10.87
CA LYS A 345 -29.58 1.26 -11.79
C LYS A 345 -28.62 1.38 -12.97
N VAL A 346 -27.53 0.63 -12.94
CA VAL A 346 -26.50 0.65 -13.98
C VAL A 346 -26.61 -0.57 -14.89
N PRO A 347 -26.26 -0.45 -16.19
CA PRO A 347 -26.25 -1.59 -17.10
C PRO A 347 -25.22 -2.64 -16.67
N ILE A 348 -25.62 -3.91 -16.76
CA ILE A 348 -24.76 -5.06 -16.44
C ILE A 348 -24.55 -5.82 -17.73
N ILE A 349 -23.28 -5.95 -18.10
CA ILE A 349 -22.84 -6.66 -19.27
C ILE A 349 -22.11 -7.93 -18.83
N LEU A 350 -22.48 -9.09 -19.42
CA LEU A 350 -21.85 -10.36 -19.10
C LEU A 350 -21.24 -10.99 -20.35
N ARG A 351 -20.04 -11.52 -20.20
CA ARG A 351 -19.44 -12.48 -21.11
C ARG A 351 -19.16 -13.74 -20.33
N LEU A 352 -19.78 -14.83 -20.75
CA LEU A 352 -19.82 -16.09 -20.03
C LEU A 352 -19.37 -17.23 -20.96
N GLU A 353 -18.35 -17.95 -20.54
CA GLU A 353 -17.84 -19.17 -21.20
C GLU A 353 -17.52 -20.25 -20.18
N GLY A 354 -17.52 -21.50 -20.61
CA GLY A 354 -17.06 -22.67 -19.84
C GLY A 354 -18.17 -23.50 -19.23
N THR A 355 -17.91 -24.09 -18.06
CA THR A 355 -18.78 -25.10 -17.43
C THR A 355 -20.15 -24.57 -17.11
N ASN A 356 -21.21 -25.23 -17.59
CA ASN A 356 -22.64 -24.91 -17.39
C ASN A 356 -23.07 -23.54 -17.96
N VAL A 357 -22.42 -23.07 -19.04
CA VAL A 357 -22.73 -21.78 -19.66
C VAL A 357 -24.18 -21.65 -20.08
N GLU A 358 -24.76 -22.69 -20.72
CA GLU A 358 -26.14 -22.69 -21.18
C GLU A 358 -27.14 -22.59 -20.02
N GLN A 359 -26.86 -23.27 -18.92
CA GLN A 359 -27.69 -23.18 -17.72
C GLN A 359 -27.58 -21.78 -17.09
N GLY A 360 -26.39 -21.20 -17.02
CA GLY A 360 -26.19 -19.85 -16.52
C GLY A 360 -26.90 -18.80 -17.38
N ARG A 361 -26.78 -18.87 -18.70
CA ARG A 361 -27.51 -17.99 -19.62
C ARG A 361 -29.05 -18.10 -19.44
N LYS A 362 -29.55 -19.32 -19.24
CA LYS A 362 -30.98 -19.55 -18.95
C LYS A 362 -31.41 -18.89 -17.64
N ILE A 363 -30.65 -19.05 -16.55
CA ILE A 363 -30.92 -18.41 -15.24
C ILE A 363 -31.00 -16.88 -15.40
N LEU A 364 -30.06 -16.28 -16.12
CA LEU A 364 -30.06 -14.83 -16.36
C LEU A 364 -31.28 -14.38 -17.15
N LYS A 365 -31.62 -15.10 -18.22
CA LYS A 365 -32.79 -14.82 -19.06
C LYS A 365 -34.10 -14.95 -18.28
N ASP A 366 -34.27 -16.02 -17.52
CA ASP A 366 -35.47 -16.32 -16.76
C ASP A 366 -35.66 -15.39 -15.53
N SER A 367 -34.61 -14.66 -15.14
CA SER A 367 -34.63 -13.72 -14.02
C SER A 367 -35.53 -12.51 -14.25
N GLY A 368 -35.82 -12.16 -15.49
CA GLY A 368 -36.55 -10.96 -15.89
C GLY A 368 -35.80 -9.66 -15.75
N LEU A 369 -34.50 -9.73 -15.38
CA LEU A 369 -33.60 -8.56 -15.28
C LEU A 369 -32.97 -8.25 -16.65
N ASN A 370 -32.66 -6.96 -16.87
CA ASN A 370 -32.10 -6.51 -18.14
C ASN A 370 -30.56 -6.67 -18.14
N PHE A 371 -30.12 -7.89 -18.44
CA PHE A 371 -28.69 -8.21 -18.65
C PHE A 371 -28.35 -8.13 -20.14
N LEU A 372 -27.21 -7.53 -20.47
CA LEU A 372 -26.65 -7.51 -21.82
C LEU A 372 -25.58 -8.61 -21.93
N ILE A 373 -25.64 -9.41 -22.98
CA ILE A 373 -24.69 -10.52 -23.20
C ILE A 373 -23.77 -10.16 -24.36
N GLY A 374 -22.47 -10.18 -24.13
CA GLY A 374 -21.45 -10.11 -25.20
C GLY A 374 -20.94 -11.50 -25.56
N GLU A 375 -20.73 -11.75 -26.85
CA GLU A 375 -20.28 -13.06 -27.34
C GLU A 375 -18.74 -13.22 -27.20
N THR A 376 -17.99 -12.13 -27.39
CA THR A 376 -16.52 -12.10 -27.23
C THR A 376 -16.13 -11.08 -26.17
N MET A 377 -14.89 -11.16 -25.68
CA MET A 377 -14.35 -10.14 -24.76
C MET A 377 -14.39 -8.74 -25.37
N LYS A 378 -14.05 -8.61 -26.64
CA LYS A 378 -14.05 -7.34 -27.37
C LYS A 378 -15.47 -6.77 -27.49
N ASP A 379 -16.41 -7.58 -27.97
CA ASP A 379 -17.80 -7.20 -28.12
C ASP A 379 -18.39 -6.75 -26.76
N ALA A 380 -18.20 -7.54 -25.70
CA ALA A 380 -18.66 -7.20 -24.36
C ALA A 380 -18.06 -5.90 -23.84
N ALA A 381 -16.77 -5.66 -24.07
CA ALA A 381 -16.10 -4.42 -23.66
C ALA A 381 -16.66 -3.21 -24.42
N GLU A 382 -16.88 -3.32 -25.74
CA GLU A 382 -17.46 -2.25 -26.57
C GLU A 382 -18.91 -1.93 -26.13
N ILE A 383 -19.73 -2.96 -25.88
CA ILE A 383 -21.09 -2.79 -25.32
C ILE A 383 -21.02 -2.08 -23.96
N THR A 384 -20.10 -2.49 -23.08
CA THR A 384 -19.95 -1.90 -21.74
C THR A 384 -19.54 -0.44 -21.81
N VAL A 385 -18.54 -0.12 -22.64
CA VAL A 385 -18.07 1.26 -22.80
C VAL A 385 -19.16 2.16 -23.37
N LYS A 386 -19.92 1.68 -24.34
CA LYS A 386 -21.07 2.39 -24.90
C LYS A 386 -22.15 2.64 -23.84
N ALA A 387 -22.48 1.61 -23.05
CA ALA A 387 -23.47 1.71 -21.98
C ALA A 387 -23.04 2.65 -20.85
N ALA A 388 -21.73 2.76 -20.55
CA ALA A 388 -21.20 3.67 -19.54
C ALA A 388 -21.17 5.15 -19.98
N LYS A 389 -21.26 5.42 -21.28
CA LYS A 389 -21.30 6.78 -21.84
C LYS A 389 -22.72 7.37 -21.92
N GLY A 390 -23.74 6.55 -21.81
CA GLY A 390 -25.18 6.91 -21.86
C GLY A 390 -25.70 6.88 -23.28
#